data_e93d532f47a1c9d9e3ee857bf0c833b1
#
_entry.id   e93d532f47a1c9d9e3ee857bf0c833b1
#
_cell.length_a   1.000
_cell.length_b   1.000
_cell.length_c   1.000
_cell.angle_alpha   90.00
_cell.angle_beta   90.00
_cell.angle_gamma   90.00
#
_symmetry.space_group_name_H-M   'P 1'
#
loop_
_entity.id
_entity.type
_entity.pdbx_description
1 polymer ?
#
loop_
_entity_poly.entity_id
_entity_poly.type
_entity_poly.pdbx_seq_one_letter_code
_entity_poly.pdbx_strand_id
1 'polypeptide(L)'
;MLGASAGVGAIIGRQSAPTSDAGPSFPGPVRGSVVLDDASQLSPTPVASHITIREDPLAAVERIRAALTAARSAGQPFIASTARHSMGGQSLARDGTVVTLDQQWLQADRARKAYRVAAGTRWSTVIARLDEIGFSPAVMQSNNDFGVASTFSVNAHGWPVPFTGCGGTVREITMVLADGMSVRCSRTENVDLFRHAMGGYGLFGVITELELDMVPNALLTPSFEEVGGQEIGELFARRLSADRTIQMAYGRMDVAIDRFFERALLITYRPTPDQGRLPRAAGSGFISHASRYLFRSQVESDRAKRFRWWTEAELGPMFADEATRNSLMNEPVVTLDDRDPFRTDILHEYFVPPARFGAFVAACQDVIPASFQQLLNITLRYVDADRDSVLAYAPEPRIAAVMLFSQEKTVRGEADMARMTHALIERVLELGGTYYLPYRPHASLDQLTRAYPRATAFVAKKREVDPGLLFRNQLWDGYLATL
;
A
#
# COMPACT_ATOMS: atom_id res chain seq x y z
N MET A 1 35.17 -9.74 17.59
CA MET A 1 35.56 -9.13 16.32
C MET A 1 35.08 -7.69 16.30
N LEU A 2 35.87 -6.78 16.82
CA LEU A 2 35.65 -5.34 16.88
C LEU A 2 36.65 -4.73 15.90
N GLY A 3 36.19 -4.31 14.71
CA GLY A 3 37.12 -3.75 13.75
C GLY A 3 36.56 -3.18 12.46
N ALA A 4 35.23 -3.18 12.27
CA ALA A 4 34.65 -2.70 11.00
C ALA A 4 33.74 -1.45 11.13
N SER A 5 33.63 -0.85 12.31
CA SER A 5 32.69 0.28 12.54
C SER A 5 33.30 1.67 12.41
N ALA A 6 34.60 1.81 12.14
CA ALA A 6 35.26 3.11 12.07
C ALA A 6 35.41 3.70 10.66
N GLY A 7 35.02 2.98 9.61
CA GLY A 7 35.21 3.40 8.23
C GLY A 7 33.98 4.06 7.54
N VAL A 8 32.79 3.92 8.11
CA VAL A 8 31.53 4.39 7.47
C VAL A 8 31.20 5.85 7.85
N GLY A 9 31.77 6.38 8.92
CA GLY A 9 31.50 7.73 9.40
C GLY A 9 32.15 8.87 8.62
N ALA A 10 33.06 8.60 7.70
CA ALA A 10 33.88 9.63 7.03
C ALA A 10 33.43 9.99 5.60
N ILE A 11 32.37 9.40 5.08
CA ILE A 11 31.87 9.66 3.70
C ILE A 11 30.54 10.44 3.72
N ILE A 12 30.09 10.91 4.87
CA ILE A 12 28.99 11.89 4.92
C ILE A 12 29.60 13.26 4.62
N GLY A 13 29.99 13.49 3.38
CA GLY A 13 30.31 14.80 2.88
C GLY A 13 29.05 15.69 3.03
N ARG A 14 29.21 16.84 3.65
CA ARG A 14 28.22 17.92 3.65
C ARG A 14 27.77 18.15 2.21
N GLN A 15 26.58 17.68 1.86
CA GLN A 15 25.90 18.17 0.67
C GLN A 15 25.51 19.63 0.98
N SER A 16 26.00 20.55 0.17
CA SER A 16 25.55 21.93 0.18
C SER A 16 24.05 21.96 -0.05
N ALA A 17 23.30 22.62 0.85
CA ALA A 17 21.89 22.84 0.66
C ALA A 17 21.64 23.44 -0.73
N PRO A 18 20.67 22.93 -1.49
CA PRO A 18 20.30 23.54 -2.76
C PRO A 18 19.94 24.99 -2.51
N THR A 19 20.46 25.89 -3.34
CA THR A 19 20.09 27.29 -3.32
C THR A 19 18.57 27.40 -3.47
N SER A 20 17.90 27.98 -2.51
CA SER A 20 16.47 28.14 -2.45
C SER A 20 15.97 29.01 -3.58
N ASP A 21 15.62 28.41 -4.72
CA ASP A 21 14.59 28.97 -5.55
C ASP A 21 13.25 28.69 -4.82
N ALA A 22 12.80 29.69 -4.08
CA ALA A 22 11.51 29.69 -3.43
C ALA A 22 10.43 29.73 -4.51
N GLY A 23 10.14 28.57 -5.11
CA GLY A 23 8.90 28.37 -5.84
C GLY A 23 7.71 28.57 -4.90
N PRO A 24 6.52 28.89 -5.40
CA PRO A 24 5.35 29.14 -4.59
C PRO A 24 5.12 27.91 -3.69
N SER A 25 5.19 28.14 -2.38
CA SER A 25 4.85 27.14 -1.36
C SER A 25 3.41 26.70 -1.58
N PHE A 26 3.15 25.39 -1.38
CA PHE A 26 1.78 24.91 -1.26
C PHE A 26 1.00 25.84 -0.32
N PRO A 27 -0.28 26.20 -0.63
CA PRO A 27 -1.03 27.15 0.16
C PRO A 27 -1.01 26.74 1.64
N GLY A 28 -0.46 27.57 2.47
CA GLY A 28 -0.36 27.33 3.91
C GLY A 28 -1.75 27.28 4.56
N PRO A 29 -1.87 26.69 5.77
CA PRO A 29 -3.15 26.53 6.44
C PRO A 29 -3.79 27.88 6.72
N VAL A 30 -5.10 27.96 6.50
CA VAL A 30 -5.93 29.09 6.95
C VAL A 30 -5.87 29.12 8.49
N ARG A 31 -5.58 30.27 9.09
CA ARG A 31 -5.52 30.43 10.54
C ARG A 31 -6.81 29.95 11.21
N GLY A 32 -6.68 29.01 12.16
CA GLY A 32 -7.80 28.49 12.96
C GLY A 32 -8.46 27.22 12.43
N SER A 33 -8.06 26.67 11.26
CA SER A 33 -8.53 25.37 10.76
C SER A 33 -7.60 24.23 11.18
N VAL A 34 -8.17 23.06 11.46
CA VAL A 34 -7.40 21.81 11.58
C VAL A 34 -6.98 21.40 10.18
N VAL A 35 -5.68 21.25 9.95
CA VAL A 35 -5.15 20.74 8.68
C VAL A 35 -4.66 19.32 8.89
N LEU A 36 -5.16 18.39 8.08
CA LEU A 36 -4.68 17.01 8.02
C LEU A 36 -3.91 16.79 6.74
N ASP A 37 -2.97 15.87 6.77
CA ASP A 37 -2.22 15.44 5.60
C ASP A 37 -2.20 13.90 5.52
N ASP A 38 -1.77 13.36 4.39
CA ASP A 38 -1.54 11.94 4.17
C ASP A 38 -0.03 11.62 4.16
N ALA A 39 0.30 10.36 3.84
CA ALA A 39 1.69 9.90 3.86
C ALA A 39 2.60 10.62 2.85
N SER A 40 2.04 11.23 1.80
CA SER A 40 2.83 11.98 0.81
C SER A 40 3.37 13.30 1.35
N GLN A 41 2.76 13.87 2.39
CA GLN A 41 3.00 15.24 2.85
C GLN A 41 2.80 16.31 1.73
N LEU A 42 2.00 15.97 0.71
CA LEU A 42 1.69 16.82 -0.44
C LEU A 42 0.18 17.04 -0.62
N SER A 43 -0.62 16.63 0.37
CA SER A 43 -2.08 16.73 0.35
C SER A 43 -2.64 17.51 1.55
N PRO A 44 -2.02 18.62 2.02
CA PRO A 44 -2.50 19.35 3.20
C PRO A 44 -3.93 19.79 2.96
N THR A 45 -4.85 19.32 3.80
CA THR A 45 -6.30 19.49 3.62
C THR A 45 -6.90 20.12 4.87
N PRO A 46 -7.46 21.34 4.78
CA PRO A 46 -8.26 21.91 5.85
C PRO A 46 -9.51 21.05 6.06
N VAL A 47 -9.81 20.72 7.31
CA VAL A 47 -10.99 19.95 7.70
C VAL A 47 -11.80 20.73 8.74
N ALA A 48 -13.13 20.58 8.67
CA ALA A 48 -14.03 21.22 9.64
C ALA A 48 -13.97 20.52 11.01
N SER A 49 -13.79 19.19 11.01
CA SER A 49 -13.73 18.39 12.23
C SER A 49 -12.84 17.17 12.06
N HIS A 50 -12.06 16.84 13.09
CA HIS A 50 -11.30 15.60 13.20
C HIS A 50 -11.67 14.87 14.50
N ILE A 51 -12.22 13.65 14.38
CA ILE A 51 -12.70 12.84 15.48
C ILE A 51 -11.90 11.54 15.51
N THR A 52 -11.30 11.18 16.65
CA THR A 52 -10.66 9.87 16.84
C THR A 52 -11.58 8.98 17.66
N ILE A 53 -11.82 7.75 17.17
CA ILE A 53 -12.65 6.74 17.80
C ILE A 53 -11.77 5.57 18.25
N ARG A 54 -11.74 5.33 19.58
CA ARG A 54 -10.97 4.24 20.21
C ARG A 54 -11.87 3.29 21.01
N GLU A 55 -13.15 3.61 21.08
CA GLU A 55 -14.14 2.87 21.81
C GLU A 55 -14.33 1.44 21.24
N ASP A 56 -14.96 0.58 22.03
CA ASP A 56 -15.37 -0.74 21.55
C ASP A 56 -16.30 -0.66 20.32
N PRO A 57 -16.47 -1.75 19.54
CA PRO A 57 -17.22 -1.70 18.28
C PRO A 57 -18.66 -1.18 18.41
N LEU A 58 -19.36 -1.43 19.51
CA LEU A 58 -20.75 -0.99 19.69
C LEU A 58 -20.80 0.52 19.97
N ALA A 59 -19.99 1.00 20.92
CA ALA A 59 -19.90 2.42 21.24
C ALA A 59 -19.35 3.24 20.04
N ALA A 60 -18.44 2.66 19.26
CA ALA A 60 -17.93 3.24 18.04
C ALA A 60 -19.03 3.51 16.99
N VAL A 61 -19.97 2.57 16.80
CA VAL A 61 -21.12 2.74 15.88
C VAL A 61 -21.96 3.96 16.27
N GLU A 62 -22.27 4.14 17.56
CA GLU A 62 -23.05 5.28 18.01
C GLU A 62 -22.30 6.61 17.80
N ARG A 63 -20.99 6.65 18.05
CA ARG A 63 -20.18 7.84 17.75
C ARG A 63 -20.10 8.16 16.27
N ILE A 64 -19.98 7.15 15.41
CA ILE A 64 -20.01 7.31 13.96
C ILE A 64 -21.37 7.88 13.53
N ARG A 65 -22.49 7.34 14.03
CA ARG A 65 -23.82 7.84 13.72
C ARG A 65 -24.01 9.31 14.13
N ALA A 66 -23.56 9.67 15.32
CA ALA A 66 -23.60 11.06 15.78
C ALA A 66 -22.77 11.98 14.87
N ALA A 67 -21.56 11.57 14.49
CA ALA A 67 -20.70 12.34 13.60
C ALA A 67 -21.28 12.46 12.17
N LEU A 68 -21.88 11.39 11.63
CA LEU A 68 -22.57 11.41 10.33
C LEU A 68 -23.76 12.36 10.34
N THR A 69 -24.55 12.33 11.42
CA THR A 69 -25.71 13.23 11.59
C THR A 69 -25.29 14.69 11.66
N ALA A 70 -24.23 14.98 12.42
CA ALA A 70 -23.68 16.35 12.51
C ALA A 70 -23.14 16.84 11.16
N ALA A 71 -22.36 16.02 10.45
CA ALA A 71 -21.83 16.36 9.13
C ALA A 71 -22.94 16.62 8.11
N ARG A 72 -23.97 15.74 8.08
CA ARG A 72 -25.15 15.90 7.21
C ARG A 72 -25.90 17.20 7.50
N SER A 73 -26.16 17.49 8.78
CA SER A 73 -26.87 18.72 9.19
C SER A 73 -26.08 19.97 8.83
N ALA A 74 -24.75 19.89 8.81
CA ALA A 74 -23.88 20.98 8.42
C ALA A 74 -23.62 21.06 6.89
N GLY A 75 -24.14 20.11 6.11
CA GLY A 75 -23.85 20.02 4.66
C GLY A 75 -22.40 19.73 4.34
N GLN A 76 -21.67 19.08 5.25
CA GLN A 76 -20.24 18.81 5.15
C GLN A 76 -19.96 17.39 4.65
N PRO A 77 -18.92 17.21 3.80
CA PRO A 77 -18.49 15.86 3.45
C PRO A 77 -17.91 15.12 4.66
N PHE A 78 -17.90 13.80 4.57
CA PHE A 78 -17.44 12.90 5.62
C PHE A 78 -16.53 11.81 5.04
N ILE A 79 -15.47 11.44 5.74
CA ILE A 79 -14.65 10.27 5.42
C ILE A 79 -14.12 9.60 6.69
N ALA A 80 -14.07 8.27 6.67
CA ALA A 80 -13.37 7.48 7.69
C ALA A 80 -11.94 7.17 7.23
N SER A 81 -11.01 7.17 8.16
CA SER A 81 -9.61 6.85 7.95
C SER A 81 -9.08 5.97 9.08
N THR A 82 -7.87 5.42 8.91
CA THR A 82 -7.09 4.79 9.98
C THR A 82 -5.71 5.44 10.05
N ALA A 83 -4.67 4.88 9.39
CA ALA A 83 -3.31 5.41 9.43
C ALA A 83 -3.01 6.53 8.40
N ARG A 84 -3.90 6.80 7.47
CA ARG A 84 -3.74 7.76 6.36
C ARG A 84 -2.48 7.54 5.52
N HIS A 85 -2.18 6.27 5.20
CA HIS A 85 -1.03 5.90 4.37
C HIS A 85 -1.28 6.01 2.86
N SER A 86 -2.48 6.39 2.42
CA SER A 86 -2.71 6.82 1.03
C SER A 86 -1.94 8.11 0.73
N MET A 87 -1.69 8.41 -0.55
CA MET A 87 -0.81 9.52 -0.95
C MET A 87 -1.49 10.53 -1.89
N GLY A 88 -2.79 10.46 -2.08
CA GLY A 88 -3.56 11.34 -2.96
C GLY A 88 -4.83 11.87 -2.31
N GLY A 89 -4.86 11.98 -0.98
CA GLY A 89 -5.98 12.53 -0.24
C GLY A 89 -7.22 11.62 -0.16
N GLN A 90 -7.09 10.32 -0.45
CA GLN A 90 -8.20 9.37 -0.41
C GLN A 90 -8.78 9.18 1.02
N SER A 91 -8.04 9.56 2.04
CA SER A 91 -8.44 9.52 3.45
C SER A 91 -8.80 10.89 4.02
N LEU A 92 -8.98 11.91 3.18
CA LEU A 92 -9.19 13.30 3.55
C LEU A 92 -10.43 13.88 2.87
N ALA A 93 -11.26 14.59 3.64
CA ALA A 93 -12.44 15.32 3.17
C ALA A 93 -12.23 16.81 3.41
N ARG A 94 -12.03 17.58 2.34
CA ARG A 94 -11.83 19.04 2.41
C ARG A 94 -13.07 19.72 3.01
N ASP A 95 -12.84 20.58 3.99
CA ASP A 95 -13.86 21.33 4.74
C ASP A 95 -14.94 20.41 5.36
N GLY A 96 -14.59 19.12 5.54
CA GLY A 96 -15.48 18.07 6.02
C GLY A 96 -15.08 17.50 7.36
N THR A 97 -15.78 16.45 7.75
CA THR A 97 -15.50 15.66 8.95
C THR A 97 -14.62 14.46 8.59
N VAL A 98 -13.45 14.34 9.20
CA VAL A 98 -12.58 13.17 9.12
C VAL A 98 -12.66 12.40 10.44
N VAL A 99 -13.05 11.13 10.36
CA VAL A 99 -13.04 10.22 11.49
C VAL A 99 -11.87 9.28 11.39
N THR A 100 -10.99 9.25 12.40
CA THR A 100 -9.90 8.28 12.51
C THR A 100 -10.34 7.14 13.43
N LEU A 101 -10.41 5.93 12.88
CA LEU A 101 -10.67 4.70 13.64
C LEU A 101 -9.34 4.16 14.15
N ASP A 102 -9.23 3.97 15.48
CA ASP A 102 -7.99 3.58 16.17
C ASP A 102 -8.27 2.55 17.29
N GLN A 103 -9.28 1.69 17.07
CA GLN A 103 -9.59 0.59 17.98
C GLN A 103 -8.54 -0.52 17.85
N GLN A 104 -8.39 -1.32 18.93
CA GLN A 104 -7.45 -2.44 19.00
C GLN A 104 -8.15 -3.69 19.52
N TRP A 105 -9.12 -4.20 18.76
CA TRP A 105 -9.92 -5.36 19.15
C TRP A 105 -9.85 -6.46 18.10
N LEU A 106 -9.68 -7.71 18.56
CA LEU A 106 -9.68 -8.90 17.74
C LEU A 106 -10.21 -10.12 18.51
N GLN A 107 -11.01 -10.94 17.86
CA GLN A 107 -11.48 -12.24 18.34
C GLN A 107 -11.22 -13.30 17.27
N ALA A 108 -10.40 -14.30 17.59
CA ALA A 108 -10.08 -15.40 16.69
C ALA A 108 -10.95 -16.62 16.94
N ASP A 109 -11.35 -17.30 15.86
CA ASP A 109 -12.01 -18.60 15.86
C ASP A 109 -11.11 -19.63 15.13
N ARG A 110 -10.39 -20.44 15.93
CA ARG A 110 -9.45 -21.46 15.42
C ARG A 110 -10.15 -22.55 14.60
N ALA A 111 -11.38 -22.92 15.01
CA ALA A 111 -12.11 -23.99 14.33
C ALA A 111 -12.55 -23.56 12.92
N ARG A 112 -12.98 -22.33 12.77
CA ARG A 112 -13.34 -21.75 11.49
C ARG A 112 -12.16 -21.20 10.69
N LYS A 113 -10.96 -21.16 11.28
CA LYS A 113 -9.77 -20.49 10.73
C LYS A 113 -10.09 -19.07 10.28
N ALA A 114 -10.74 -18.31 11.15
CA ALA A 114 -11.19 -16.94 10.90
C ALA A 114 -10.98 -16.08 12.14
N TYR A 115 -10.95 -14.76 11.95
CA TYR A 115 -10.96 -13.82 13.04
C TYR A 115 -11.83 -12.62 12.70
N ARG A 116 -12.47 -12.07 13.71
CA ARG A 116 -13.20 -10.79 13.65
C ARG A 116 -12.33 -9.70 14.24
N VAL A 117 -12.35 -8.52 13.64
CA VAL A 117 -11.46 -7.43 14.01
C VAL A 117 -12.16 -6.08 13.84
N ALA A 118 -11.95 -5.15 14.79
CA ALA A 118 -12.40 -3.78 14.64
C ALA A 118 -11.66 -3.08 13.50
N ALA A 119 -12.34 -2.20 12.79
CA ALA A 119 -11.86 -1.52 11.59
C ALA A 119 -10.51 -0.79 11.77
N GLY A 120 -10.31 -0.16 12.94
CA GLY A 120 -9.10 0.62 13.25
C GLY A 120 -7.89 -0.20 13.70
N THR A 121 -8.08 -1.51 13.95
CA THR A 121 -7.01 -2.38 14.45
C THR A 121 -5.84 -2.42 13.47
N ARG A 122 -4.62 -2.26 14.01
CA ARG A 122 -3.39 -2.32 13.21
C ARG A 122 -2.98 -3.76 12.94
N TRP A 123 -2.34 -4.00 11.79
CA TRP A 123 -1.83 -5.33 11.45
C TRP A 123 -0.79 -5.83 12.45
N SER A 124 -0.01 -4.95 13.09
CA SER A 124 0.88 -5.31 14.19
C SER A 124 0.16 -6.01 15.35
N THR A 125 -1.02 -5.50 15.73
CA THR A 125 -1.90 -6.14 16.73
C THR A 125 -2.45 -7.47 16.22
N VAL A 126 -2.88 -7.54 14.96
CA VAL A 126 -3.39 -8.78 14.34
C VAL A 126 -2.31 -9.85 14.34
N ILE A 127 -1.09 -9.53 13.87
CA ILE A 127 0.05 -10.46 13.87
C ILE A 127 0.33 -10.96 15.28
N ALA A 128 0.46 -10.05 16.25
CA ALA A 128 0.78 -10.42 17.64
C ALA A 128 -0.26 -11.40 18.24
N ARG A 129 -1.56 -11.13 18.01
CA ARG A 129 -2.65 -11.97 18.54
C ARG A 129 -2.76 -13.32 17.83
N LEU A 130 -2.59 -13.36 16.52
CA LEU A 130 -2.63 -14.61 15.76
C LEU A 130 -1.38 -15.47 16.03
N ASP A 131 -0.21 -14.85 16.22
CA ASP A 131 1.05 -15.53 16.55
C ASP A 131 0.95 -16.32 17.88
N GLU A 132 0.25 -15.77 18.89
CA GLU A 132 0.00 -16.43 20.17
C GLU A 132 -0.71 -17.78 20.03
N ILE A 133 -1.53 -17.93 18.98
CA ILE A 133 -2.33 -19.12 18.73
C ILE A 133 -1.83 -19.96 17.54
N GLY A 134 -0.66 -19.63 16.99
CA GLY A 134 -0.02 -20.38 15.91
C GLY A 134 -0.60 -20.10 14.52
N PHE A 135 -1.25 -18.92 14.33
CA PHE A 135 -1.82 -18.49 13.07
C PHE A 135 -1.17 -17.21 12.54
N SER A 136 -1.51 -16.86 11.31
CA SER A 136 -1.02 -15.73 10.55
C SER A 136 -2.17 -15.11 9.74
N PRO A 137 -2.16 -13.80 9.46
CA PRO A 137 -3.05 -13.23 8.45
C PRO A 137 -2.86 -13.94 7.11
N ALA A 138 -3.94 -14.21 6.38
CA ALA A 138 -3.83 -14.82 5.05
C ALA A 138 -3.16 -13.87 4.07
N VAL A 139 -3.62 -12.61 4.00
CA VAL A 139 -3.03 -11.53 3.18
C VAL A 139 -3.06 -10.22 3.94
N MET A 140 -1.98 -9.47 3.85
CA MET A 140 -1.88 -8.05 4.20
C MET A 140 -0.82 -7.40 3.32
N GLN A 141 -0.76 -6.07 3.28
CA GLN A 141 0.36 -5.34 2.66
C GLN A 141 1.67 -5.58 3.44
N SER A 142 2.80 -5.14 2.91
CA SER A 142 4.13 -5.44 3.48
C SER A 142 4.39 -4.84 4.87
N ASN A 143 3.63 -3.80 5.28
CA ASN A 143 3.89 -3.07 6.51
C ASN A 143 2.74 -3.27 7.51
N ASN A 144 3.09 -3.35 8.80
CA ASN A 144 2.18 -3.75 9.88
C ASN A 144 1.47 -2.59 10.59
N ASP A 145 1.77 -1.35 10.29
CA ASP A 145 1.22 -0.14 10.91
C ASP A 145 -0.03 0.42 10.21
N PHE A 146 -0.52 -0.27 9.18
CA PHE A 146 -1.79 0.02 8.51
C PHE A 146 -2.99 -0.54 9.30
N GLY A 147 -4.15 0.10 9.14
CA GLY A 147 -5.41 -0.42 9.70
C GLY A 147 -6.06 -1.44 8.77
N VAL A 148 -6.72 -2.43 9.36
CA VAL A 148 -7.34 -3.54 8.61
C VAL A 148 -8.41 -3.04 7.64
N ALA A 149 -9.32 -2.15 8.07
CA ALA A 149 -10.37 -1.66 7.19
C ALA A 149 -9.82 -0.80 6.04
N SER A 150 -8.75 -0.02 6.26
CA SER A 150 -8.08 0.71 5.17
C SER A 150 -7.48 -0.24 4.15
N THR A 151 -6.89 -1.36 4.59
CA THR A 151 -6.35 -2.39 3.71
C THR A 151 -7.42 -2.99 2.80
N PHE A 152 -8.62 -3.26 3.34
CA PHE A 152 -9.77 -3.70 2.55
C PHE A 152 -10.30 -2.59 1.63
N SER A 153 -10.39 -1.36 2.15
CA SER A 153 -10.93 -0.21 1.39
C SER A 153 -10.12 0.18 0.18
N VAL A 154 -8.82 -0.15 0.15
CA VAL A 154 -7.96 0.00 -1.04
C VAL A 154 -7.68 -1.35 -1.72
N ASN A 155 -8.22 -2.44 -1.17
CA ASN A 155 -7.97 -3.83 -1.59
C ASN A 155 -6.47 -4.13 -1.74
N ALA A 156 -5.68 -3.78 -0.70
CA ALA A 156 -4.23 -3.92 -0.76
C ALA A 156 -3.78 -5.38 -0.88
N HIS A 157 -2.64 -5.59 -1.52
CA HIS A 157 -2.00 -6.89 -1.67
C HIS A 157 -0.61 -6.91 -1.02
N GLY A 158 0.00 -8.08 -0.91
CA GLY A 158 1.28 -8.26 -0.24
C GLY A 158 2.17 -9.32 -0.87
N TRP A 159 3.00 -9.96 -0.04
CA TRP A 159 3.90 -11.04 -0.44
C TRP A 159 3.27 -12.44 -0.40
N PRO A 160 2.19 -12.71 0.39
CA PRO A 160 1.53 -14.00 0.36
C PRO A 160 1.02 -14.36 -1.03
N VAL A 161 1.25 -15.60 -1.45
CA VAL A 161 0.85 -16.13 -2.76
C VAL A 161 0.19 -17.50 -2.61
N PRO A 162 -0.64 -17.92 -3.56
CA PRO A 162 -1.27 -17.18 -4.65
C PRO A 162 -2.58 -16.51 -4.16
N PHE A 163 -2.55 -15.22 -3.91
CA PHE A 163 -3.73 -14.51 -3.47
C PHE A 163 -4.02 -13.31 -4.38
N THR A 164 -5.26 -12.86 -4.36
CA THR A 164 -5.67 -11.54 -4.84
C THR A 164 -5.30 -10.46 -3.82
N GLY A 165 -5.90 -9.29 -3.84
CA GLY A 165 -5.82 -8.35 -2.73
C GLY A 165 -6.45 -8.90 -1.45
N CYS A 166 -6.34 -8.13 -0.38
CA CYS A 166 -6.87 -8.45 0.95
C CYS A 166 -8.37 -8.82 0.93
N GLY A 167 -9.14 -8.17 0.06
CA GLY A 167 -10.57 -8.44 -0.09
C GLY A 167 -10.89 -9.91 -0.41
N GLY A 168 -9.99 -10.63 -1.08
CA GLY A 168 -10.13 -12.05 -1.34
C GLY A 168 -10.19 -12.91 -0.08
N THR A 169 -9.63 -12.42 1.04
CA THR A 169 -9.57 -13.12 2.34
C THR A 169 -10.61 -12.59 3.35
N VAL A 170 -11.32 -11.53 3.02
CA VAL A 170 -12.40 -10.98 3.85
C VAL A 170 -13.69 -11.74 3.58
N ARG A 171 -14.27 -12.32 4.62
CA ARG A 171 -15.54 -13.06 4.56
C ARG A 171 -16.73 -12.12 4.62
N GLU A 172 -16.70 -11.19 5.55
CA GLU A 172 -17.81 -10.28 5.88
C GLU A 172 -17.27 -8.95 6.38
N ILE A 173 -17.99 -7.88 6.10
CA ILE A 173 -17.81 -6.58 6.73
C ILE A 173 -19.12 -6.11 7.35
N THR A 174 -19.02 -5.35 8.44
CA THR A 174 -20.13 -4.54 8.97
C THR A 174 -19.79 -3.08 8.69
N MET A 175 -20.74 -2.34 8.12
CA MET A 175 -20.53 -0.94 7.79
C MET A 175 -21.76 -0.08 8.13
N VAL A 176 -21.53 1.20 8.45
CA VAL A 176 -22.56 2.22 8.67
C VAL A 176 -22.69 3.05 7.39
N LEU A 177 -23.89 3.07 6.85
CA LEU A 177 -24.25 3.79 5.62
C LEU A 177 -24.48 5.29 5.89
N ALA A 178 -24.69 6.06 4.81
CA ALA A 178 -24.91 7.50 4.88
C ALA A 178 -26.15 7.90 5.68
N ASP A 179 -27.17 7.06 5.75
CA ASP A 179 -28.37 7.25 6.57
C ASP A 179 -28.20 6.87 8.05
N GLY A 180 -27.06 6.29 8.42
CA GLY A 180 -26.76 5.79 9.76
C GLY A 180 -27.17 4.33 10.01
N MET A 181 -27.75 3.63 9.03
CA MET A 181 -28.06 2.21 9.16
C MET A 181 -26.76 1.37 9.16
N SER A 182 -26.71 0.37 10.06
CA SER A 182 -25.65 -0.64 10.03
C SER A 182 -26.09 -1.82 9.19
N VAL A 183 -25.25 -2.21 8.25
CA VAL A 183 -25.50 -3.35 7.36
C VAL A 183 -24.31 -4.32 7.37
N ARG A 184 -24.62 -5.61 7.27
CA ARG A 184 -23.61 -6.64 7.01
C ARG A 184 -23.51 -6.87 5.51
N CYS A 185 -22.30 -7.02 5.02
CA CYS A 185 -22.04 -7.24 3.60
C CYS A 185 -21.02 -8.38 3.44
N SER A 186 -21.30 -9.29 2.52
CA SER A 186 -20.46 -10.44 2.22
C SER A 186 -20.66 -10.88 0.76
N ARG A 187 -20.07 -12.01 0.37
CA ARG A 187 -20.33 -12.61 -0.95
C ARG A 187 -21.71 -13.20 -1.11
N THR A 188 -22.51 -13.28 -0.05
CA THR A 188 -23.87 -13.85 -0.04
C THR A 188 -24.93 -12.90 0.53
N GLU A 189 -24.54 -11.84 1.23
CA GLU A 189 -25.44 -10.85 1.82
C GLU A 189 -24.99 -9.45 1.41
N ASN A 190 -25.92 -8.61 0.91
CA ASN A 190 -25.60 -7.27 0.39
C ASN A 190 -24.38 -7.28 -0.57
N VAL A 191 -24.37 -8.27 -1.47
CA VAL A 191 -23.24 -8.62 -2.35
C VAL A 191 -22.73 -7.42 -3.14
N ASP A 192 -23.65 -6.61 -3.64
CA ASP A 192 -23.31 -5.45 -4.45
C ASP A 192 -22.57 -4.37 -3.63
N LEU A 193 -23.03 -4.10 -2.41
CA LEU A 193 -22.32 -3.21 -1.48
C LEU A 193 -20.96 -3.76 -1.07
N PHE A 194 -20.85 -5.07 -0.84
CA PHE A 194 -19.57 -5.71 -0.53
C PHE A 194 -18.53 -5.49 -1.63
N ARG A 195 -18.93 -5.71 -2.88
CA ARG A 195 -18.08 -5.53 -4.06
C ARG A 195 -17.67 -4.08 -4.30
N HIS A 196 -18.53 -3.13 -3.99
CA HIS A 196 -18.26 -1.71 -4.12
C HIS A 196 -17.43 -1.17 -2.95
N ALA A 197 -17.57 -1.72 -1.73
CA ALA A 197 -16.78 -1.35 -0.57
C ALA A 197 -15.33 -1.88 -0.65
N MET A 198 -15.13 -3.05 -1.28
CA MET A 198 -13.83 -3.65 -1.57
C MET A 198 -13.10 -2.81 -2.62
N GLY A 199 -12.01 -2.14 -2.23
CA GLY A 199 -11.36 -1.16 -3.11
C GLY A 199 -12.24 0.06 -3.39
N GLY A 200 -13.18 0.39 -2.48
CA GLY A 200 -14.14 1.49 -2.62
C GLY A 200 -13.73 2.79 -1.93
N TYR A 201 -12.53 2.86 -1.38
CA TYR A 201 -11.91 4.06 -0.81
C TYR A 201 -12.76 4.78 0.25
N GLY A 202 -13.61 4.02 1.00
CA GLY A 202 -14.48 4.56 2.03
C GLY A 202 -15.69 5.34 1.50
N LEU A 203 -15.98 5.28 0.20
CA LEU A 203 -17.03 6.07 -0.45
C LEU A 203 -18.45 5.51 -0.26
N PHE A 204 -18.61 4.28 0.23
CA PHE A 204 -19.93 3.62 0.41
C PHE A 204 -20.41 3.56 1.86
N GLY A 205 -19.55 3.88 2.82
CA GLY A 205 -19.89 3.83 4.23
C GLY A 205 -18.66 3.67 5.12
N VAL A 206 -18.88 3.71 6.42
CA VAL A 206 -17.83 3.51 7.43
C VAL A 206 -17.82 2.04 7.85
N ILE A 207 -16.78 1.31 7.48
CA ILE A 207 -16.56 -0.05 7.95
C ILE A 207 -16.23 0.02 9.45
N THR A 208 -16.89 -0.80 10.26
CA THR A 208 -16.72 -0.85 11.71
C THR A 208 -16.07 -2.16 12.18
N GLU A 209 -16.34 -3.25 11.47
CA GLU A 209 -15.83 -4.58 11.78
C GLU A 209 -15.63 -5.40 10.50
N LEU A 210 -14.66 -6.32 10.52
CA LEU A 210 -14.40 -7.27 9.44
C LEU A 210 -14.22 -8.68 10.01
N GLU A 211 -14.66 -9.71 9.27
CA GLU A 211 -14.26 -11.11 9.47
C GLU A 211 -13.33 -11.54 8.33
N LEU A 212 -12.14 -12.05 8.69
CA LEU A 212 -11.10 -12.42 7.72
C LEU A 212 -10.63 -13.86 7.95
N ASP A 213 -10.09 -14.45 6.87
CA ASP A 213 -9.37 -15.72 6.92
C ASP A 213 -8.02 -15.57 7.65
N MET A 214 -7.67 -16.61 8.42
CA MET A 214 -6.31 -16.82 8.92
C MET A 214 -5.78 -18.16 8.44
N VAL A 215 -4.47 -18.24 8.29
CA VAL A 215 -3.74 -19.44 7.90
C VAL A 215 -2.80 -19.88 9.01
N PRO A 216 -2.40 -21.15 9.10
CA PRO A 216 -1.35 -21.58 10.04
C PRO A 216 -0.09 -20.73 9.82
N ASN A 217 0.53 -20.27 10.92
CA ASN A 217 1.88 -19.72 10.86
C ASN A 217 2.86 -20.85 10.53
N ALA A 218 3.92 -20.54 9.80
CA ALA A 218 4.91 -21.52 9.37
C ALA A 218 6.31 -20.92 9.41
N LEU A 219 7.31 -21.77 9.69
CA LEU A 219 8.70 -21.46 9.45
C LEU A 219 8.99 -21.66 7.97
N LEU A 220 9.56 -20.66 7.32
CA LEU A 220 9.77 -20.61 5.89
C LEU A 220 11.25 -20.45 5.56
N THR A 221 11.73 -21.23 4.60
CA THR A 221 13.08 -21.12 4.03
C THR A 221 13.03 -20.26 2.77
N PRO A 222 13.87 -19.23 2.63
CA PRO A 222 14.00 -18.45 1.42
C PRO A 222 14.77 -19.19 0.32
N SER A 223 14.46 -18.87 -0.93
CA SER A 223 15.22 -19.27 -2.10
C SER A 223 15.33 -18.09 -3.04
N PHE A 224 16.52 -17.89 -3.59
CA PHE A 224 16.87 -16.74 -4.42
C PHE A 224 17.19 -17.20 -5.83
N GLU A 225 16.64 -16.51 -6.82
CA GLU A 225 16.90 -16.78 -8.23
C GLU A 225 17.12 -15.45 -8.95
N GLU A 226 18.35 -15.24 -9.44
CA GLU A 226 18.68 -14.08 -10.25
C GLU A 226 18.34 -14.33 -11.71
N VAL A 227 17.83 -13.30 -12.41
CA VAL A 227 17.38 -13.36 -13.79
C VAL A 227 17.50 -11.99 -14.46
N GLY A 228 17.47 -11.93 -15.77
CA GLY A 228 17.33 -10.69 -16.52
C GLY A 228 16.05 -9.94 -16.16
N GLY A 229 16.12 -8.61 -16.07
CA GLY A 229 14.99 -7.80 -15.66
C GLY A 229 13.76 -7.97 -16.55
N GLN A 230 13.95 -8.21 -17.85
CA GLN A 230 12.84 -8.42 -18.79
C GLN A 230 12.15 -9.78 -18.62
N GLU A 231 12.83 -10.76 -18.03
CA GLU A 231 12.33 -12.15 -17.90
C GLU A 231 11.61 -12.40 -16.58
N ILE A 232 11.77 -11.51 -15.58
CA ILE A 232 11.30 -11.72 -14.21
C ILE A 232 9.80 -11.95 -14.11
N GLY A 233 8.99 -11.25 -14.94
CA GLY A 233 7.53 -11.37 -14.90
C GLY A 233 7.04 -12.76 -15.24
N GLU A 234 7.54 -13.34 -16.33
CA GLU A 234 7.20 -14.71 -16.75
C GLU A 234 7.80 -15.75 -15.80
N LEU A 235 9.04 -15.54 -15.33
CA LEU A 235 9.67 -16.42 -14.36
C LEU A 235 8.83 -16.51 -13.08
N PHE A 236 8.40 -15.37 -12.55
CA PHE A 236 7.59 -15.32 -11.34
C PHE A 236 6.30 -16.14 -11.50
N ALA A 237 5.53 -15.90 -12.57
CA ALA A 237 4.30 -16.63 -12.84
C ALA A 237 4.56 -18.15 -13.02
N ARG A 238 5.61 -18.53 -13.76
CA ARG A 238 5.98 -19.94 -13.95
C ARG A 238 6.34 -20.62 -12.62
N ARG A 239 7.11 -19.95 -11.73
CA ARG A 239 7.49 -20.53 -10.43
C ARG A 239 6.28 -20.81 -9.56
N LEU A 240 5.33 -19.89 -9.49
CA LEU A 240 4.10 -20.08 -8.71
C LEU A 240 3.15 -21.12 -9.29
N SER A 241 3.12 -21.29 -10.62
CA SER A 241 2.32 -22.33 -11.26
C SER A 241 2.92 -23.72 -11.11
N ALA A 242 4.26 -23.81 -11.15
CA ALA A 242 4.99 -25.08 -11.04
C ALA A 242 5.12 -25.59 -9.60
N ASP A 243 5.12 -24.71 -8.60
CA ASP A 243 5.32 -25.07 -7.21
C ASP A 243 4.28 -24.42 -6.30
N ARG A 244 3.28 -25.20 -5.89
CA ARG A 244 2.19 -24.79 -5.00
C ARG A 244 2.59 -24.75 -3.53
N THR A 245 3.82 -25.16 -3.15
CA THR A 245 4.32 -25.07 -1.78
C THR A 245 4.84 -23.69 -1.44
N ILE A 246 5.08 -22.82 -2.42
CA ILE A 246 5.46 -21.44 -2.21
C ILE A 246 4.33 -20.69 -1.49
N GLN A 247 4.61 -20.16 -0.31
CA GLN A 247 3.63 -19.44 0.50
C GLN A 247 3.80 -17.92 0.42
N MET A 248 5.01 -17.44 0.19
CA MET A 248 5.31 -16.02 0.03
C MET A 248 6.36 -15.85 -1.07
N ALA A 249 6.24 -14.76 -1.82
CA ALA A 249 7.20 -14.43 -2.87
C ALA A 249 7.21 -12.93 -3.18
N TYR A 250 8.37 -12.42 -3.55
CA TYR A 250 8.52 -11.08 -4.11
C TYR A 250 9.76 -11.01 -5.00
N GLY A 251 9.79 -10.00 -5.86
CA GLY A 251 10.97 -9.70 -6.68
C GLY A 251 11.61 -8.38 -6.31
N ARG A 252 12.87 -8.22 -6.70
CA ARG A 252 13.66 -6.99 -6.64
C ARG A 252 14.27 -6.72 -8.00
N MET A 253 14.60 -5.45 -8.29
CA MET A 253 15.35 -5.10 -9.49
C MET A 253 16.46 -4.10 -9.15
N ASP A 254 17.56 -4.14 -9.91
CA ASP A 254 18.66 -3.18 -9.78
C ASP A 254 18.18 -1.79 -10.27
N VAL A 255 18.28 -0.78 -9.40
CA VAL A 255 17.85 0.59 -9.68
C VAL A 255 19.01 1.55 -9.93
N ALA A 256 20.25 1.04 -10.02
CA ALA A 256 21.41 1.85 -10.41
C ALA A 256 21.30 2.27 -11.89
N ILE A 257 21.54 3.53 -12.21
CA ILE A 257 21.25 4.11 -13.52
C ILE A 257 22.04 3.45 -14.66
N ASP A 258 23.28 3.04 -14.39
CA ASP A 258 24.15 2.40 -15.36
C ASP A 258 23.75 0.95 -15.72
N ARG A 259 22.85 0.35 -14.92
CA ARG A 259 22.32 -1.02 -15.09
C ARG A 259 20.82 -1.07 -14.78
N PHE A 260 20.15 0.01 -15.07
CA PHE A 260 18.77 0.25 -14.67
C PHE A 260 17.84 -0.86 -15.18
N PHE A 261 17.33 -1.66 -14.23
CA PHE A 261 16.45 -2.78 -14.48
C PHE A 261 17.01 -3.90 -15.39
N GLU A 262 18.34 -4.00 -15.56
CA GLU A 262 18.94 -5.11 -16.29
C GLU A 262 18.89 -6.43 -15.54
N ARG A 263 19.00 -6.37 -14.21
CA ARG A 263 19.01 -7.54 -13.31
C ARG A 263 17.82 -7.52 -12.37
N ALA A 264 17.28 -8.68 -12.10
CA ALA A 264 16.22 -8.90 -11.14
C ALA A 264 16.50 -10.11 -10.26
N LEU A 265 15.94 -10.13 -9.06
CA LEU A 265 16.05 -11.20 -8.09
C LEU A 265 14.64 -11.64 -7.69
N LEU A 266 14.30 -12.91 -7.91
CA LEU A 266 13.09 -13.52 -7.39
C LEU A 266 13.39 -14.21 -6.06
N ILE A 267 12.67 -13.84 -5.02
CA ILE A 267 12.75 -14.44 -3.69
C ILE A 267 11.45 -15.19 -3.42
N THR A 268 11.57 -16.49 -3.11
CA THR A 268 10.43 -17.35 -2.79
C THR A 268 10.64 -18.03 -1.44
N TYR A 269 9.55 -18.24 -0.71
CA TYR A 269 9.57 -18.83 0.62
C TYR A 269 8.69 -20.07 0.66
N ARG A 270 9.25 -21.17 1.18
CA ARG A 270 8.59 -22.47 1.32
C ARG A 270 8.63 -22.92 2.76
N PRO A 271 7.61 -23.68 3.23
CA PRO A 271 7.68 -24.30 4.55
C PRO A 271 8.93 -25.18 4.69
N THR A 272 9.63 -25.04 5.81
CA THR A 272 10.70 -25.97 6.16
C THR A 272 10.13 -27.36 6.41
N PRO A 273 10.92 -28.44 6.25
CA PRO A 273 10.46 -29.79 6.60
C PRO A 273 10.11 -29.94 8.08
N ASP A 274 10.87 -29.29 8.95
CA ASP A 274 10.64 -29.27 10.39
C ASP A 274 9.89 -27.99 10.78
N GLN A 275 8.64 -28.17 11.21
CA GLN A 275 7.75 -27.10 11.70
C GLN A 275 7.63 -27.10 13.22
N GLY A 276 8.62 -27.59 13.95
CA GLY A 276 8.66 -27.71 15.41
C GLY A 276 8.01 -26.52 16.17
N ARG A 277 8.56 -26.13 17.29
CA ARG A 277 8.10 -24.95 18.03
C ARG A 277 8.53 -23.66 17.27
N LEU A 278 7.58 -22.98 16.66
CA LEU A 278 7.85 -21.72 15.95
C LEU A 278 8.35 -20.64 16.92
N PRO A 279 9.39 -19.88 16.54
CA PRO A 279 9.78 -18.69 17.30
C PRO A 279 8.66 -17.63 17.22
N ARG A 280 8.60 -16.78 18.24
CA ARG A 280 7.69 -15.61 18.22
C ARG A 280 8.00 -14.72 17.03
N ALA A 281 6.96 -14.06 16.51
CA ALA A 281 7.13 -13.09 15.43
C ALA A 281 8.15 -12.01 15.85
N ALA A 282 9.28 -11.97 15.15
CA ALA A 282 10.27 -10.92 15.33
C ALA A 282 9.78 -9.65 14.62
N GLY A 283 9.97 -8.51 15.27
CA GLY A 283 9.87 -7.21 14.60
C GLY A 283 11.23 -6.77 14.06
N SER A 284 11.27 -5.65 13.35
CA SER A 284 12.51 -5.04 12.88
C SER A 284 13.43 -4.72 14.07
N GLY A 285 14.58 -5.40 14.13
CA GLY A 285 15.59 -5.22 15.16
C GLY A 285 16.60 -4.09 14.81
N PHE A 286 17.73 -4.05 15.54
CA PHE A 286 18.84 -3.10 15.34
C PHE A 286 19.35 -3.06 13.88
N ILE A 287 19.23 -4.17 13.14
CA ILE A 287 19.59 -4.28 11.71
C ILE A 287 18.75 -3.29 10.85
N SER A 288 17.51 -3.01 11.25
CA SER A 288 16.64 -2.08 10.51
C SER A 288 17.13 -0.63 10.54
N HIS A 289 17.78 -0.19 11.62
CA HIS A 289 18.37 1.15 11.70
C HIS A 289 19.58 1.30 10.76
N ALA A 290 20.45 0.29 10.69
CA ALA A 290 21.58 0.32 9.76
C ALA A 290 21.09 0.22 8.30
N SER A 291 20.09 -0.62 8.02
CA SER A 291 19.50 -0.75 6.68
C SER A 291 18.80 0.55 6.23
N ARG A 292 18.23 1.32 7.15
CA ARG A 292 17.64 2.63 6.84
C ARG A 292 18.70 3.61 6.33
N TYR A 293 19.86 3.73 7.03
CA TYR A 293 20.94 4.62 6.58
C TYR A 293 21.45 4.21 5.19
N LEU A 294 21.64 2.91 4.97
CA LEU A 294 22.00 2.39 3.66
C LEU A 294 20.92 2.72 2.62
N PHE A 295 19.66 2.57 2.98
CA PHE A 295 18.54 2.88 2.10
C PHE A 295 18.52 4.36 1.72
N ARG A 296 18.67 5.26 2.68
CA ARG A 296 18.65 6.72 2.43
C ARG A 296 19.88 7.23 1.71
N SER A 297 21.04 6.58 1.87
CA SER A 297 22.27 6.94 1.14
C SER A 297 22.18 6.78 -0.39
N GLN A 298 21.12 6.14 -0.89
CA GLN A 298 20.87 5.96 -2.33
C GLN A 298 20.37 7.23 -3.03
N VAL A 299 19.83 8.20 -2.28
CA VAL A 299 19.38 9.47 -2.85
C VAL A 299 20.59 10.13 -3.52
N GLU A 300 20.47 10.39 -4.81
CA GLU A 300 21.51 10.99 -5.67
C GLU A 300 22.86 10.22 -5.71
N SER A 301 22.88 8.93 -5.34
CA SER A 301 24.09 8.12 -5.28
C SER A 301 23.94 6.75 -5.95
N ASP A 302 24.36 6.64 -7.20
CA ASP A 302 24.37 5.35 -7.91
C ASP A 302 25.36 4.34 -7.29
N ARG A 303 26.44 4.83 -6.65
CA ARG A 303 27.35 3.94 -5.91
C ARG A 303 26.64 3.25 -4.74
N ALA A 304 25.78 3.98 -4.02
CA ALA A 304 24.99 3.41 -2.93
C ALA A 304 23.91 2.47 -3.45
N LYS A 305 23.28 2.76 -4.60
CA LYS A 305 22.32 1.87 -5.26
C LYS A 305 22.99 0.55 -5.66
N ARG A 306 24.20 0.59 -6.29
CA ARG A 306 24.98 -0.61 -6.61
C ARG A 306 25.39 -1.41 -5.39
N PHE A 307 25.85 -0.73 -4.33
CA PHE A 307 26.22 -1.39 -3.08
C PHE A 307 25.03 -2.09 -2.44
N ARG A 308 23.87 -1.45 -2.43
CA ARG A 308 22.63 -2.07 -1.93
C ARG A 308 22.25 -3.29 -2.78
N TRP A 309 22.27 -3.18 -4.12
CA TRP A 309 22.00 -4.33 -4.99
C TRP A 309 22.93 -5.50 -4.68
N TRP A 310 24.23 -5.23 -4.56
CA TRP A 310 25.19 -6.25 -4.17
C TRP A 310 24.88 -6.88 -2.81
N THR A 311 24.47 -6.10 -1.82
CA THR A 311 24.05 -6.66 -0.51
C THR A 311 22.78 -7.50 -0.60
N GLU A 312 21.84 -7.16 -1.46
CA GLU A 312 20.60 -7.93 -1.66
C GLU A 312 20.84 -9.20 -2.50
N ALA A 313 21.58 -9.11 -3.59
CA ALA A 313 21.73 -10.19 -4.55
C ALA A 313 22.85 -11.19 -4.21
N GLU A 314 23.97 -10.72 -3.66
CA GLU A 314 25.14 -11.55 -3.38
C GLU A 314 25.22 -11.93 -1.88
N LEU A 315 25.08 -10.96 -0.97
CA LEU A 315 25.20 -11.26 0.47
C LEU A 315 23.90 -11.84 1.06
N GLY A 316 22.75 -11.33 0.62
CA GLY A 316 21.45 -11.76 1.13
C GLY A 316 21.28 -13.29 1.09
N PRO A 317 21.51 -13.96 -0.04
CA PRO A 317 21.43 -15.43 -0.13
C PRO A 317 22.37 -16.20 0.82
N MET A 318 23.53 -15.62 1.13
CA MET A 318 24.55 -16.28 1.99
C MET A 318 24.19 -16.21 3.48
N PHE A 319 23.39 -15.23 3.90
CA PHE A 319 23.05 -14.97 5.31
C PHE A 319 21.55 -15.02 5.57
N ALA A 320 20.75 -15.46 4.59
CA ALA A 320 19.32 -15.57 4.73
C ALA A 320 18.97 -16.78 5.60
N ASP A 321 18.39 -16.49 6.75
CA ASP A 321 17.90 -17.49 7.69
C ASP A 321 16.42 -17.80 7.45
N GLU A 322 15.97 -18.90 8.02
CA GLU A 322 14.56 -19.23 8.12
C GLU A 322 13.82 -18.19 8.96
N ALA A 323 12.63 -17.83 8.52
CA ALA A 323 11.79 -16.87 9.22
C ALA A 323 10.34 -17.35 9.29
N THR A 324 9.62 -17.01 10.36
CA THR A 324 8.17 -17.28 10.39
C THR A 324 7.44 -16.37 9.43
N ARG A 325 6.32 -16.87 8.88
CA ARG A 325 5.42 -16.09 8.05
C ARG A 325 5.04 -14.76 8.72
N ASN A 326 4.77 -14.79 10.03
CA ASN A 326 4.45 -13.60 10.82
C ASN A 326 5.63 -12.63 10.89
N SER A 327 6.86 -13.11 11.09
CA SER A 327 8.05 -12.26 11.13
C SER A 327 8.27 -11.52 9.80
N LEU A 328 8.07 -12.21 8.67
CA LEU A 328 8.23 -11.62 7.33
C LEU A 328 7.24 -10.47 7.05
N MET A 329 6.08 -10.43 7.73
CA MET A 329 5.06 -9.39 7.58
C MET A 329 5.10 -8.34 8.71
N ASN A 330 5.98 -8.47 9.69
CA ASN A 330 5.98 -7.65 10.91
C ASN A 330 6.93 -6.44 10.84
N GLU A 331 6.92 -5.71 9.71
CA GLU A 331 7.75 -4.53 9.49
C GLU A 331 6.91 -3.24 9.43
N PRO A 332 7.19 -2.22 10.29
CA PRO A 332 6.50 -0.93 10.21
C PRO A 332 7.09 -0.02 9.12
N VAL A 333 6.24 0.85 8.52
CA VAL A 333 6.67 1.85 7.52
C VAL A 333 7.69 2.82 8.11
N VAL A 334 7.52 3.21 9.36
CA VAL A 334 8.37 4.21 10.04
C VAL A 334 9.87 3.89 10.01
N THR A 335 10.25 2.64 9.78
CA THR A 335 11.66 2.25 9.61
C THR A 335 12.28 2.79 8.33
N LEU A 336 11.49 3.17 7.36
CA LEU A 336 11.92 3.67 6.05
C LEU A 336 11.61 5.17 5.83
N ASP A 337 10.88 5.81 6.75
CA ASP A 337 10.45 7.21 6.63
C ASP A 337 11.61 8.15 6.35
N ASP A 338 11.41 9.04 5.37
CA ASP A 338 12.29 10.17 5.16
C ASP A 338 12.04 11.25 6.23
N ARG A 339 13.14 11.72 6.84
CA ARG A 339 13.11 12.83 7.80
C ARG A 339 13.64 14.13 7.20
N ASP A 340 13.94 14.14 5.90
CA ASP A 340 14.33 15.34 5.21
C ASP A 340 13.10 16.27 5.07
N PRO A 341 13.12 17.49 5.60
CA PRO A 341 12.00 18.41 5.49
C PRO A 341 11.73 18.87 4.05
N PHE A 342 12.69 18.72 3.15
CA PHE A 342 12.61 19.16 1.75
C PHE A 342 12.21 18.03 0.78
N ARG A 343 12.18 16.79 1.24
CA ARG A 343 11.83 15.62 0.42
C ARG A 343 10.70 14.82 1.05
N THR A 344 10.06 14.01 0.23
CA THR A 344 9.07 13.03 0.67
C THR A 344 9.17 11.77 -0.16
N ASP A 345 8.70 10.66 0.40
CA ASP A 345 8.62 9.40 -0.30
C ASP A 345 7.29 9.26 -1.02
N ILE A 346 7.35 8.94 -2.30
CA ILE A 346 6.17 8.73 -3.14
C ILE A 346 6.20 7.29 -3.66
N LEU A 347 5.10 6.59 -3.47
CA LEU A 347 4.88 5.29 -4.08
C LEU A 347 4.11 5.43 -5.39
N HIS A 348 4.55 4.67 -6.38
CA HIS A 348 3.80 4.36 -7.59
C HIS A 348 3.68 2.86 -7.72
N GLU A 349 2.59 2.40 -8.31
CA GLU A 349 2.39 0.98 -8.51
C GLU A 349 1.63 0.70 -9.78
N TYR A 350 2.17 -0.22 -10.56
CA TYR A 350 1.66 -0.62 -11.87
C TYR A 350 1.45 -2.14 -11.90
N PHE A 351 0.33 -2.56 -12.45
CA PHE A 351 -0.07 -3.97 -12.55
C PHE A 351 -0.03 -4.40 -14.01
N VAL A 352 0.91 -5.25 -14.35
CA VAL A 352 1.19 -5.64 -15.75
C VAL A 352 1.00 -7.13 -15.93
N PRO A 353 0.41 -7.59 -17.05
CA PRO A 353 0.36 -9.02 -17.37
C PRO A 353 1.78 -9.62 -17.35
N PRO A 354 2.01 -10.80 -16.74
CA PRO A 354 3.34 -11.41 -16.67
C PRO A 354 4.07 -11.49 -18.01
N ALA A 355 3.36 -11.87 -19.07
CA ALA A 355 3.92 -11.97 -20.43
C ALA A 355 4.26 -10.61 -21.08
N ARG A 356 3.79 -9.50 -20.53
CA ARG A 356 4.07 -8.13 -21.00
C ARG A 356 5.06 -7.38 -20.11
N PHE A 357 5.50 -8.04 -19.03
CA PHE A 357 6.34 -7.36 -18.04
C PHE A 357 7.71 -6.92 -18.59
N GLY A 358 8.32 -7.70 -19.52
CA GLY A 358 9.54 -7.31 -20.21
C GLY A 358 9.40 -6.00 -21.01
N ALA A 359 8.27 -5.80 -21.69
CA ALA A 359 7.97 -4.55 -22.40
C ALA A 359 7.75 -3.40 -21.42
N PHE A 360 7.17 -3.64 -20.23
CA PHE A 360 7.06 -2.66 -19.17
C PHE A 360 8.44 -2.24 -18.63
N VAL A 361 9.36 -3.19 -18.44
CA VAL A 361 10.75 -2.89 -18.06
C VAL A 361 11.40 -1.95 -19.07
N ALA A 362 11.26 -2.22 -20.38
CA ALA A 362 11.79 -1.35 -21.44
C ALA A 362 11.15 0.07 -21.38
N ALA A 363 9.83 0.16 -21.14
CA ALA A 363 9.16 1.45 -20.96
C ALA A 363 9.68 2.22 -19.72
N CYS A 364 9.97 1.53 -18.62
CA CYS A 364 10.57 2.15 -17.44
C CYS A 364 12.00 2.66 -17.72
N GLN A 365 12.79 1.90 -18.48
CA GLN A 365 14.14 2.30 -18.90
C GLN A 365 14.15 3.54 -19.78
N ASP A 366 13.08 3.77 -20.56
CA ASP A 366 12.89 4.96 -21.39
C ASP A 366 12.41 6.17 -20.56
N VAL A 367 11.40 5.97 -19.71
CA VAL A 367 10.66 7.07 -19.07
C VAL A 367 11.32 7.56 -17.77
N ILE A 368 11.77 6.65 -16.89
CA ILE A 368 12.22 7.03 -15.55
C ILE A 368 13.53 7.82 -15.57
N PRO A 369 14.59 7.43 -16.32
CA PRO A 369 15.83 8.19 -16.40
C PRO A 369 15.68 9.56 -17.05
N ALA A 370 14.61 9.80 -17.81
CA ALA A 370 14.28 11.11 -18.40
C ALA A 370 13.66 12.10 -17.39
N SER A 371 13.42 11.69 -16.16
CA SER A 371 13.00 12.52 -15.03
C SER A 371 14.19 12.81 -14.11
N PHE A 372 14.03 13.77 -13.20
CA PHE A 372 15.00 13.96 -12.12
C PHE A 372 14.57 13.33 -10.79
N GLN A 373 13.55 12.46 -10.84
CA GLN A 373 13.07 11.74 -9.65
C GLN A 373 14.05 10.64 -9.23
N GLN A 374 14.16 10.41 -7.93
CA GLN A 374 15.09 9.43 -7.39
C GLN A 374 14.36 8.11 -7.07
N LEU A 375 14.42 7.15 -8.00
CA LEU A 375 13.95 5.80 -7.70
C LEU A 375 14.91 5.12 -6.72
N LEU A 376 14.40 4.75 -5.54
CA LEU A 376 15.17 4.12 -4.47
C LEU A 376 14.97 2.61 -4.41
N ASN A 377 13.79 2.13 -4.81
CA ASN A 377 13.44 0.72 -4.71
C ASN A 377 12.31 0.35 -5.66
N ILE A 378 12.34 -0.88 -6.12
CA ILE A 378 11.20 -1.54 -6.72
C ILE A 378 11.01 -2.92 -6.09
N THR A 379 9.78 -3.23 -5.68
CA THR A 379 9.37 -4.56 -5.23
C THR A 379 8.35 -5.10 -6.20
N LEU A 380 8.61 -6.27 -6.73
CA LEU A 380 7.66 -6.99 -7.58
C LEU A 380 6.82 -7.94 -6.73
N ARG A 381 5.52 -8.02 -7.02
CA ARG A 381 4.60 -8.93 -6.35
C ARG A 381 3.71 -9.61 -7.37
N TYR A 382 3.36 -10.85 -7.12
CA TYR A 382 2.33 -11.53 -7.90
C TYR A 382 0.97 -11.27 -7.24
N VAL A 383 0.00 -10.90 -8.05
CA VAL A 383 -1.39 -10.69 -7.64
C VAL A 383 -2.27 -11.56 -8.54
N ASP A 384 -3.04 -12.44 -7.92
CA ASP A 384 -4.00 -13.28 -8.64
C ASP A 384 -5.24 -12.48 -9.06
N ALA A 385 -6.07 -13.06 -9.93
CA ALA A 385 -7.22 -12.39 -10.51
C ALA A 385 -8.26 -11.99 -9.46
N ASP A 386 -8.58 -10.70 -9.39
CA ASP A 386 -9.69 -10.15 -8.61
C ASP A 386 -10.97 -10.10 -9.47
N ARG A 387 -11.93 -10.93 -9.13
CA ARG A 387 -13.23 -11.01 -9.80
C ARG A 387 -14.37 -10.37 -9.01
N ASP A 388 -14.06 -9.88 -7.81
CA ASP A 388 -15.05 -9.36 -6.88
C ASP A 388 -15.17 -7.84 -6.91
N SER A 389 -14.06 -7.11 -6.72
CA SER A 389 -14.11 -5.65 -6.60
C SER A 389 -14.52 -4.96 -7.91
N VAL A 390 -15.20 -3.82 -7.81
CA VAL A 390 -15.65 -3.06 -8.99
C VAL A 390 -14.50 -2.30 -9.62
N LEU A 391 -13.64 -1.70 -8.82
CA LEU A 391 -12.42 -1.04 -9.30
C LEU A 391 -11.23 -2.00 -9.20
N ALA A 392 -11.34 -3.17 -9.88
CA ALA A 392 -10.29 -4.19 -9.87
C ALA A 392 -9.06 -3.72 -10.66
N TYR A 393 -7.92 -3.59 -9.99
CA TYR A 393 -6.64 -3.31 -10.63
C TYR A 393 -5.97 -4.56 -11.21
N ALA A 394 -6.38 -5.76 -10.80
CA ALA A 394 -5.89 -7.04 -11.30
C ALA A 394 -7.06 -7.94 -11.77
N PRO A 395 -7.77 -7.62 -12.86
CA PRO A 395 -8.88 -8.43 -13.35
C PRO A 395 -8.42 -9.82 -13.85
N GLU A 396 -7.14 -9.99 -14.10
CA GLU A 396 -6.40 -11.21 -14.41
C GLU A 396 -5.11 -11.21 -13.58
N PRO A 397 -4.36 -12.34 -13.51
CA PRO A 397 -3.08 -12.37 -12.81
C PRO A 397 -2.12 -11.29 -13.31
N ARG A 398 -1.48 -10.60 -12.39
CA ARG A 398 -0.58 -9.45 -12.64
C ARG A 398 0.73 -9.57 -11.87
N ILE A 399 1.77 -8.99 -12.43
CA ILE A 399 2.95 -8.57 -11.66
C ILE A 399 2.76 -7.11 -11.28
N ALA A 400 2.70 -6.86 -10.00
CA ALA A 400 2.67 -5.52 -9.43
C ALA A 400 4.10 -5.00 -9.28
N ALA A 401 4.38 -3.83 -9.82
CA ALA A 401 5.65 -3.12 -9.70
C ALA A 401 5.49 -1.96 -8.71
N VAL A 402 5.83 -2.18 -7.44
CA VAL A 402 5.75 -1.20 -6.35
C VAL A 402 7.05 -0.41 -6.34
N MET A 403 7.01 0.82 -6.80
CA MET A 403 8.16 1.72 -6.94
C MET A 403 8.16 2.78 -5.86
N LEU A 404 9.27 2.94 -5.16
CA LEU A 404 9.47 3.98 -4.15
C LEU A 404 10.43 5.05 -4.67
N PHE A 405 9.93 6.25 -4.80
CA PHE A 405 10.69 7.43 -5.20
C PHE A 405 10.91 8.36 -4.01
N SER A 406 12.06 9.03 -3.97
CA SER A 406 12.26 10.22 -3.16
C SER A 406 12.05 11.44 -4.04
N GLN A 407 11.09 12.28 -3.69
CA GLN A 407 10.66 13.48 -4.41
C GLN A 407 10.95 14.75 -3.61
N GLU A 408 11.39 15.80 -4.28
CA GLU A 408 11.46 17.13 -3.67
C GLU A 408 10.06 17.71 -3.46
N LYS A 409 9.83 18.33 -2.29
CA LYS A 409 8.57 19.04 -1.96
C LYS A 409 8.53 20.43 -2.60
N THR A 410 8.68 20.48 -3.93
CA THR A 410 8.64 21.69 -4.73
C THR A 410 7.59 21.57 -5.84
N VAL A 411 7.11 22.70 -6.36
CA VAL A 411 6.19 22.72 -7.51
C VAL A 411 6.82 22.04 -8.71
N ARG A 412 8.13 22.25 -8.93
CA ARG A 412 8.89 21.60 -10.01
C ARG A 412 8.99 20.09 -9.78
N GLY A 413 9.26 19.65 -8.55
CA GLY A 413 9.32 18.23 -8.17
C GLY A 413 8.01 17.51 -8.47
N GLU A 414 6.88 18.11 -8.05
CA GLU A 414 5.55 17.56 -8.30
C GLU A 414 5.19 17.55 -9.79
N ALA A 415 5.50 18.60 -10.52
CA ALA A 415 5.22 18.67 -11.97
C ALA A 415 6.01 17.62 -12.77
N ASP A 416 7.28 17.39 -12.43
CA ASP A 416 8.09 16.35 -13.09
C ASP A 416 7.62 14.94 -12.71
N MET A 417 7.27 14.70 -11.43
CA MET A 417 6.67 13.45 -10.98
C MET A 417 5.36 13.16 -11.72
N ALA A 418 4.48 14.15 -11.85
CA ALA A 418 3.22 14.02 -12.56
C ALA A 418 3.45 13.69 -14.05
N ARG A 419 4.39 14.37 -14.71
CA ARG A 419 4.76 14.10 -16.11
C ARG A 419 5.26 12.67 -16.29
N MET A 420 6.18 12.22 -15.44
CA MET A 420 6.73 10.85 -15.47
C MET A 420 5.63 9.81 -15.23
N THR A 421 4.81 10.02 -14.20
CA THR A 421 3.70 9.11 -13.85
C THR A 421 2.70 8.99 -14.98
N HIS A 422 2.30 10.13 -15.57
CA HIS A 422 1.37 10.17 -16.71
C HIS A 422 1.91 9.36 -17.89
N ALA A 423 3.19 9.51 -18.21
CA ALA A 423 3.84 8.75 -19.28
C ALA A 423 3.90 7.24 -18.97
N LEU A 424 4.25 6.85 -17.73
CA LEU A 424 4.27 5.43 -17.33
C LEU A 424 2.88 4.81 -17.34
N ILE A 425 1.85 5.52 -16.89
CA ILE A 425 0.45 5.04 -16.94
C ILE A 425 0.07 4.77 -18.40
N GLU A 426 0.40 5.65 -19.33
CA GLU A 426 0.07 5.44 -20.74
C GLU A 426 0.72 4.17 -21.28
N ARG A 427 2.02 3.96 -21.04
CA ARG A 427 2.73 2.72 -21.42
C ARG A 427 2.11 1.47 -20.82
N VAL A 428 1.71 1.55 -19.53
CA VAL A 428 1.06 0.43 -18.83
C VAL A 428 -0.29 0.08 -19.46
N LEU A 429 -1.10 1.08 -19.82
CA LEU A 429 -2.38 0.89 -20.48
C LEU A 429 -2.24 0.27 -21.87
N GLU A 430 -1.22 0.68 -22.65
CA GLU A 430 -0.88 0.07 -23.95
C GLU A 430 -0.53 -1.44 -23.81
N LEU A 431 0.02 -1.84 -22.65
CA LEU A 431 0.35 -3.22 -22.33
C LEU A 431 -0.84 -4.02 -21.72
N GLY A 432 -2.02 -3.41 -21.63
CA GLY A 432 -3.19 -4.03 -21.00
C GLY A 432 -3.10 -4.09 -19.46
N GLY A 433 -2.26 -3.26 -18.89
CA GLY A 433 -2.09 -3.14 -17.44
C GLY A 433 -2.99 -2.07 -16.82
N THR A 434 -2.81 -1.85 -15.53
CA THR A 434 -3.50 -0.84 -14.71
C THR A 434 -2.51 -0.19 -13.75
N TYR A 435 -2.96 0.83 -13.02
CA TYR A 435 -2.18 1.47 -11.95
C TYR A 435 -3.00 1.50 -10.65
N TYR A 436 -2.36 1.82 -9.52
CA TYR A 436 -3.01 1.77 -8.22
C TYR A 436 -3.49 3.14 -7.75
N LEU A 437 -4.79 3.25 -7.43
CA LEU A 437 -5.47 4.52 -7.10
C LEU A 437 -5.13 5.16 -5.73
N PRO A 438 -4.60 4.48 -4.70
CA PRO A 438 -4.30 5.13 -3.42
C PRO A 438 -3.10 6.07 -3.44
N TYR A 439 -2.41 6.19 -4.56
CA TYR A 439 -1.24 7.05 -4.73
C TYR A 439 -1.59 8.41 -5.34
N ARG A 440 -0.57 9.17 -5.80
CA ARG A 440 -0.78 10.54 -6.31
C ARG A 440 -1.73 10.56 -7.50
N PRO A 441 -2.67 11.53 -7.57
CA PRO A 441 -3.68 11.61 -8.64
C PRO A 441 -3.10 12.23 -9.92
N HIS A 442 -2.10 11.59 -10.53
CA HIS A 442 -1.41 12.10 -11.72
C HIS A 442 -2.00 11.58 -13.04
N ALA A 443 -2.91 10.60 -12.99
CA ALA A 443 -3.58 10.11 -14.18
C ALA A 443 -4.54 11.17 -14.77
N SER A 444 -4.73 11.17 -16.08
CA SER A 444 -5.86 11.87 -16.69
C SER A 444 -7.17 11.11 -16.46
N LEU A 445 -8.32 11.77 -16.67
CA LEU A 445 -9.62 11.11 -16.59
C LEU A 445 -9.76 10.00 -17.65
N ASP A 446 -9.22 10.22 -18.86
CA ASP A 446 -9.15 9.19 -19.90
C ASP A 446 -8.34 7.96 -19.43
N GLN A 447 -7.16 8.18 -18.87
CA GLN A 447 -6.35 7.09 -18.33
C GLN A 447 -7.05 6.33 -17.22
N LEU A 448 -7.79 7.03 -16.35
CA LEU A 448 -8.57 6.39 -15.28
C LEU A 448 -9.68 5.51 -15.85
N THR A 449 -10.44 6.00 -16.82
CA THR A 449 -11.55 5.22 -17.40
C THR A 449 -11.07 4.01 -18.23
N ARG A 450 -9.92 4.12 -18.87
CA ARG A 450 -9.28 3.01 -19.59
C ARG A 450 -8.72 1.96 -18.61
N ALA A 451 -8.11 2.39 -17.48
CA ALA A 451 -7.61 1.51 -16.44
C ALA A 451 -8.73 0.81 -15.68
N TYR A 452 -9.85 1.50 -15.46
CA TYR A 452 -10.99 1.05 -14.67
C TYR A 452 -12.30 1.19 -15.45
N PRO A 453 -12.58 0.29 -16.40
CA PRO A 453 -13.76 0.40 -17.28
C PRO A 453 -15.10 0.40 -16.54
N ARG A 454 -15.14 -0.09 -15.29
CA ARG A 454 -16.34 -0.09 -14.44
C ARG A 454 -16.46 1.16 -13.55
N ALA A 455 -15.61 2.18 -13.72
CA ALA A 455 -15.66 3.40 -12.91
C ALA A 455 -17.01 4.14 -13.00
N THR A 456 -17.62 4.21 -14.19
CA THR A 456 -18.96 4.81 -14.36
C THR A 456 -20.04 4.02 -13.58
N ALA A 457 -20.02 2.70 -13.62
CA ALA A 457 -20.95 1.88 -12.83
C ALA A 457 -20.72 2.05 -11.31
N PHE A 458 -19.45 2.17 -10.89
CA PHE A 458 -19.10 2.49 -9.51
C PHE A 458 -19.70 3.83 -9.05
N VAL A 459 -19.58 4.87 -9.87
CA VAL A 459 -20.16 6.20 -9.61
C VAL A 459 -21.68 6.16 -9.58
N ALA A 460 -22.33 5.45 -10.50
CA ALA A 460 -23.79 5.28 -10.50
C ALA A 460 -24.27 4.64 -9.19
N LYS A 461 -23.63 3.57 -8.74
CA LYS A 461 -23.95 2.93 -7.47
C LYS A 461 -23.70 3.83 -6.26
N LYS A 462 -22.63 4.60 -6.27
CA LYS A 462 -22.35 5.58 -5.21
C LYS A 462 -23.47 6.61 -5.10
N ARG A 463 -23.95 7.16 -6.22
CA ARG A 463 -25.06 8.12 -6.25
C ARG A 463 -26.39 7.50 -5.81
N GLU A 464 -26.60 6.20 -6.06
CA GLU A 464 -27.78 5.45 -5.62
C GLU A 464 -27.80 5.30 -4.08
N VAL A 465 -26.68 4.87 -3.46
CA VAL A 465 -26.64 4.53 -2.03
C VAL A 465 -26.32 5.73 -1.12
N ASP A 466 -25.74 6.78 -1.68
CA ASP A 466 -25.44 8.04 -0.99
C ASP A 466 -25.83 9.24 -1.88
N PRO A 467 -27.13 9.47 -2.09
CA PRO A 467 -27.61 10.55 -2.98
C PRO A 467 -27.24 11.95 -2.48
N GLY A 468 -27.02 12.09 -1.16
CA GLY A 468 -26.53 13.34 -0.57
C GLY A 468 -25.03 13.55 -0.71
N LEU A 469 -24.29 12.60 -1.29
CA LEU A 469 -22.85 12.62 -1.45
C LEU A 469 -22.13 12.98 -0.15
N LEU A 470 -22.55 12.36 0.96
CA LEU A 470 -21.98 12.59 2.28
C LEU A 470 -20.52 12.05 2.35
N PHE A 471 -20.30 10.80 1.87
CA PHE A 471 -18.97 10.23 1.83
C PHE A 471 -18.20 10.74 0.63
N ARG A 472 -17.21 11.62 0.88
CA ARG A 472 -16.36 12.21 -0.15
C ARG A 472 -14.92 12.29 0.31
N ASN A 473 -14.01 12.18 -0.65
CA ASN A 473 -12.58 12.35 -0.49
C ASN A 473 -11.97 12.93 -1.76
N GLN A 474 -10.66 13.18 -1.78
CA GLN A 474 -10.03 13.81 -2.95
C GLN A 474 -10.06 12.93 -4.22
N LEU A 475 -10.15 11.59 -4.12
CA LEU A 475 -10.36 10.73 -5.29
C LEU A 475 -11.73 10.96 -5.92
N TRP A 476 -12.77 11.08 -5.08
CA TRP A 476 -14.11 11.43 -5.57
C TRP A 476 -14.12 12.82 -6.21
N ASP A 477 -13.63 13.82 -5.49
CA ASP A 477 -13.71 15.22 -5.90
C ASP A 477 -12.85 15.51 -7.14
N GLY A 478 -11.69 14.84 -7.29
CA GLY A 478 -10.76 15.06 -8.40
C GLY A 478 -11.07 14.27 -9.68
N TYR A 479 -11.73 13.10 -9.55
CA TYR A 479 -11.96 12.22 -10.69
C TYR A 479 -13.41 11.74 -10.80
N LEU A 480 -13.90 11.03 -9.77
CA LEU A 480 -15.13 10.24 -9.90
C LEU A 480 -16.38 11.10 -9.99
N ALA A 481 -16.38 12.30 -9.40
CA ALA A 481 -17.52 13.21 -9.45
C ALA A 481 -17.85 13.67 -10.88
N THR A 482 -16.87 13.63 -11.79
CA THR A 482 -17.01 14.06 -13.19
C THR A 482 -17.49 12.96 -14.13
N LEU A 483 -17.54 11.70 -13.66
CA LEU A 483 -18.10 10.54 -14.37
C LEU A 483 -19.59 10.40 -14.09
#